data_fec24c717314466b38d0b031616ed3bb
#
_entry.id   fec24c717314466b38d0b031616ed3bb
#
_cell.length_a   1.000
_cell.length_b   1.000
_cell.length_c   1.000
_cell.angle_alpha   90.00
_cell.angle_beta   90.00
_cell.angle_gamma   90.00
#
_symmetry.space_group_name_H-M   'P 1'
#
loop_
_entity.id
_entity.type
_entity.pdbx_description
1 polymer ?
#
loop_
_entity_poly.entity_id
_entity_poly.type
_entity_poly.pdbx_seq_one_letter_code
_entity_poly.pdbx_strand_id
1 'polypeptide(L)'
;MGSSAALIVALAALATGCGGAGSDTGATKPPAGDSAAKDSGSGSGSGSGSGSGGAVVDKGGSDTVFRTEERFRQALPDPASMAGWTPRSANAEIEEAPEPAANCGPDADWYCARIARGEANFEAVGEEAQFDLTAFADRSAAQDACHKEKTWSAKYTEAQAPPVPGVDSHAYYRNAGGLDGLNLFMCTGTVVAQVLLEGEGSSLDPATAHSLAQLFASRIHKAAAAQ
;
A
#
# COMPACT_ATOMS: atom_id res chain seq x y z
N MET A 1 -11.99 44.62 26.25
CA MET A 1 -12.41 45.50 25.14
C MET A 1 -11.39 45.31 24.01
N GLY A 2 -11.71 44.55 22.99
CA GLY A 2 -10.80 44.27 21.88
C GLY A 2 -11.62 43.77 20.71
N SER A 3 -11.67 44.55 19.66
CA SER A 3 -12.58 44.48 18.53
C SER A 3 -12.33 43.24 17.63
N SER A 4 -13.41 42.56 17.32
CA SER A 4 -13.47 41.55 16.26
C SER A 4 -13.49 42.22 14.88
N ALA A 5 -12.56 41.89 14.02
CA ALA A 5 -12.60 42.24 12.60
C ALA A 5 -13.09 41.01 11.81
N ALA A 6 -14.29 41.12 11.27
CA ALA A 6 -14.84 40.14 10.34
C ALA A 6 -14.29 40.38 8.94
N LEU A 7 -13.64 39.40 8.34
CA LEU A 7 -13.19 39.44 6.95
C LEU A 7 -14.21 38.64 6.10
N ILE A 8 -14.94 39.40 5.29
CA ILE A 8 -15.86 38.86 4.29
C ILE A 8 -15.06 38.63 3.01
N VAL A 9 -14.90 37.38 2.57
CA VAL A 9 -14.33 37.06 1.25
C VAL A 9 -15.48 36.68 0.31
N ALA A 10 -15.64 37.48 -0.73
CA ALA A 10 -16.65 37.32 -1.77
C ALA A 10 -16.23 36.21 -2.75
N LEU A 11 -17.12 35.24 -2.97
CA LEU A 11 -17.02 34.26 -4.05
C LEU A 11 -17.39 34.90 -5.38
N ALA A 12 -16.50 34.86 -6.36
CA ALA A 12 -16.79 35.12 -7.75
C ALA A 12 -16.97 33.77 -8.50
N ALA A 13 -18.21 33.51 -8.90
CA ALA A 13 -18.55 32.40 -9.80
C ALA A 13 -18.28 32.82 -11.24
N LEU A 14 -17.46 32.06 -11.98
CA LEU A 14 -17.35 32.15 -13.44
C LEU A 14 -17.85 30.83 -14.05
N ALA A 15 -19.05 30.93 -14.59
CA ALA A 15 -19.64 29.92 -15.48
C ALA A 15 -19.47 30.41 -16.92
N THR A 16 -18.85 29.61 -17.79
CA THR A 16 -18.94 29.58 -19.26
C THR A 16 -18.21 28.33 -19.73
N GLY A 17 -18.63 27.54 -20.69
CA GLY A 17 -19.70 27.61 -21.68
C GLY A 17 -19.75 26.30 -22.44
N CYS A 18 -20.89 26.04 -23.03
CA CYS A 18 -21.24 24.96 -23.96
C CYS A 18 -20.40 24.91 -25.23
N GLY A 19 -20.33 23.73 -25.81
CA GLY A 19 -20.23 23.61 -27.25
C GLY A 19 -19.57 22.32 -27.77
N GLY A 20 -20.31 21.55 -28.56
CA GLY A 20 -19.72 20.71 -29.59
C GLY A 20 -20.29 19.29 -29.69
N ALA A 21 -21.45 19.18 -30.36
CA ALA A 21 -21.92 17.90 -30.93
C ALA A 21 -21.05 17.53 -32.14
N GLY A 22 -20.70 16.24 -32.25
CA GLY A 22 -20.07 15.66 -33.43
C GLY A 22 -20.42 14.18 -33.51
N SER A 23 -21.53 13.90 -34.24
CA SER A 23 -21.86 12.55 -34.71
C SER A 23 -20.90 12.17 -35.84
N ASP A 24 -20.33 10.99 -35.83
CA ASP A 24 -20.14 10.25 -37.08
C ASP A 24 -20.11 8.75 -36.85
N THR A 25 -20.94 8.12 -37.63
CA THR A 25 -21.20 6.71 -37.80
C THR A 25 -20.11 6.06 -38.65
N GLY A 26 -19.57 4.93 -38.23
CA GLY A 26 -18.63 4.13 -39.02
C GLY A 26 -18.64 2.68 -38.61
N ALA A 27 -19.61 1.93 -39.06
CA ALA A 27 -19.63 0.47 -38.99
C ALA A 27 -18.64 -0.13 -39.99
N THR A 28 -17.70 -0.93 -39.54
CA THR A 28 -16.95 -1.86 -40.42
C THR A 28 -16.79 -3.21 -39.74
N LYS A 29 -17.39 -4.20 -40.40
CA LYS A 29 -17.47 -5.62 -40.07
C LYS A 29 -16.12 -6.29 -40.38
N PRO A 30 -15.63 -7.21 -39.56
CA PRO A 30 -14.42 -7.99 -39.87
C PRO A 30 -14.72 -9.18 -40.75
N PRO A 31 -13.77 -9.61 -41.60
CA PRO A 31 -13.89 -10.86 -42.37
C PRO A 31 -13.47 -12.08 -41.52
N ALA A 32 -14.22 -13.14 -41.71
CA ALA A 32 -13.92 -14.49 -41.27
C ALA A 32 -12.72 -15.06 -42.08
N GLY A 33 -11.81 -15.72 -41.38
CA GLY A 33 -10.73 -16.50 -41.95
C GLY A 33 -10.62 -17.83 -41.23
N ASP A 34 -11.15 -18.86 -41.89
CA ASP A 34 -11.04 -20.27 -41.56
C ASP A 34 -9.60 -20.74 -41.88
N SER A 35 -8.97 -21.50 -41.01
CA SER A 35 -7.99 -22.53 -41.42
C SER A 35 -7.72 -23.48 -40.25
N ALA A 36 -8.18 -24.67 -40.42
CA ALA A 36 -7.87 -25.87 -39.66
C ALA A 36 -6.42 -26.35 -39.90
N ALA A 37 -5.75 -26.76 -38.81
CA ALA A 37 -4.74 -27.82 -38.92
C ALA A 37 -4.67 -28.61 -37.60
N LYS A 38 -4.99 -29.88 -37.72
CA LYS A 38 -4.77 -30.99 -36.81
C LYS A 38 -3.27 -31.14 -36.50
N ASP A 39 -2.91 -31.36 -35.23
CA ASP A 39 -1.99 -32.47 -35.00
C ASP A 39 -2.17 -33.11 -33.62
N SER A 40 -2.04 -34.42 -33.61
CA SER A 40 -2.32 -35.30 -32.51
C SER A 40 -1.05 -35.52 -31.69
N GLY A 41 -1.14 -35.39 -30.35
CA GLY A 41 -0.09 -35.76 -29.42
C GLY A 41 -0.67 -36.35 -28.15
N SER A 42 -0.84 -37.69 -28.14
CA SER A 42 -1.13 -38.48 -26.95
C SER A 42 0.03 -38.42 -25.95
N GLY A 43 -0.28 -38.00 -24.69
CA GLY A 43 0.60 -38.09 -23.56
C GLY A 43 -0.22 -38.32 -22.29
N SER A 44 -0.47 -39.60 -21.98
CA SER A 44 -1.03 -40.06 -20.72
C SER A 44 -0.03 -39.85 -19.59
N GLY A 45 -0.38 -39.04 -18.63
CA GLY A 45 0.30 -38.84 -17.35
C GLY A 45 -0.69 -38.68 -16.24
N SER A 46 -1.13 -39.79 -15.63
CA SER A 46 -1.90 -39.81 -14.42
C SER A 46 -1.04 -39.35 -13.24
N GLY A 47 -1.37 -38.21 -12.66
CA GLY A 47 -0.79 -37.72 -11.42
C GLY A 47 -1.89 -37.10 -10.57
N SER A 48 -2.55 -37.94 -9.75
CA SER A 48 -3.44 -37.46 -8.71
C SER A 48 -2.62 -36.74 -7.63
N GLY A 49 -2.77 -35.45 -7.54
CA GLY A 49 -2.23 -34.62 -6.47
C GLY A 49 -3.26 -33.60 -6.07
N SER A 50 -4.16 -33.97 -5.15
CA SER A 50 -5.01 -33.00 -4.43
C SER A 50 -4.13 -32.17 -3.54
N GLY A 51 -3.96 -30.92 -3.87
CA GLY A 51 -3.26 -29.91 -3.09
C GLY A 51 -3.78 -28.55 -3.46
N SER A 52 -5.00 -28.23 -3.03
CA SER A 52 -5.57 -26.88 -3.17
C SER A 52 -4.96 -25.99 -2.10
N GLY A 53 -3.77 -25.55 -2.30
CA GLY A 53 -3.13 -24.44 -1.61
C GLY A 53 -2.52 -23.58 -2.69
N GLY A 54 -3.22 -22.52 -3.11
CA GLY A 54 -2.67 -21.50 -3.98
C GLY A 54 -1.51 -20.83 -3.28
N ALA A 55 -0.35 -21.49 -3.30
CA ALA A 55 0.89 -20.84 -2.99
C ALA A 55 1.06 -19.72 -4.02
N VAL A 56 0.85 -18.50 -3.61
CA VAL A 56 1.35 -17.32 -4.30
C VAL A 56 2.85 -17.55 -4.37
N VAL A 57 3.31 -17.99 -5.52
CA VAL A 57 4.74 -18.15 -5.79
C VAL A 57 5.27 -16.73 -5.87
N ASP A 58 5.86 -16.29 -4.79
CA ASP A 58 6.58 -15.03 -4.65
C ASP A 58 7.78 -15.05 -5.61
N LYS A 59 7.52 -14.67 -6.86
CA LYS A 59 8.53 -14.57 -7.92
C LYS A 59 9.30 -13.27 -7.76
N GLY A 60 10.00 -13.11 -6.67
CA GLY A 60 10.85 -11.95 -6.46
C GLY A 60 10.98 -11.47 -5.03
N GLY A 61 10.48 -12.21 -4.06
CA GLY A 61 10.73 -11.94 -2.67
C GLY A 61 12.21 -12.15 -2.37
N SER A 62 12.99 -11.10 -2.53
CA SER A 62 14.37 -11.06 -2.04
C SER A 62 14.34 -11.30 -0.54
N ASP A 63 15.12 -12.28 -0.04
CA ASP A 63 15.37 -12.45 1.40
C ASP A 63 16.24 -11.30 1.96
N THR A 64 16.24 -10.16 1.26
CA THR A 64 16.96 -8.96 1.63
C THR A 64 16.40 -8.41 2.93
N VAL A 65 17.23 -8.47 3.95
CA VAL A 65 16.91 -7.92 5.25
C VAL A 65 17.18 -6.41 5.24
N PHE A 66 16.16 -5.62 5.55
CA PHE A 66 16.28 -4.17 5.72
C PHE A 66 16.93 -3.87 7.07
N ARG A 67 18.25 -3.63 7.09
CA ARG A 67 19.04 -3.35 8.32
C ARG A 67 19.68 -1.98 8.33
N THR A 68 19.80 -1.34 7.17
CA THR A 68 20.55 -0.09 7.07
C THR A 68 19.60 1.08 6.81
N GLU A 69 19.92 2.23 7.37
CA GLU A 69 19.24 3.49 7.13
C GLU A 69 19.08 3.77 5.63
N GLU A 70 20.12 3.51 4.84
CA GLU A 70 20.10 3.71 3.39
C GLU A 70 18.99 2.88 2.71
N ARG A 71 18.79 1.62 3.11
CA ARG A 71 17.72 0.77 2.57
C ARG A 71 16.34 1.30 2.91
N PHE A 72 16.15 1.77 4.13
CA PHE A 72 14.89 2.39 4.54
C PHE A 72 14.62 3.67 3.73
N ARG A 73 15.62 4.54 3.55
CA ARG A 73 15.50 5.76 2.74
C ARG A 73 15.15 5.47 1.27
N GLN A 74 15.69 4.39 0.69
CA GLN A 74 15.35 3.97 -0.66
C GLN A 74 13.91 3.43 -0.76
N ALA A 75 13.43 2.75 0.28
CA ALA A 75 12.09 2.15 0.30
C ALA A 75 11.00 3.16 0.67
N LEU A 76 11.24 4.02 1.66
CA LEU A 76 10.26 5.03 2.07
C LEU A 76 10.04 6.07 0.97
N PRO A 77 8.80 6.58 0.79
CA PRO A 77 8.55 7.67 -0.14
C PRO A 77 9.40 8.91 0.19
N ASP A 78 9.81 9.60 -0.84
CA ASP A 78 10.51 10.88 -0.79
C ASP A 78 9.67 11.98 -1.46
N PRO A 79 9.99 13.28 -1.26
CA PRO A 79 9.21 14.38 -1.83
C PRO A 79 9.07 14.30 -3.35
N ALA A 80 10.05 13.73 -4.05
CA ALA A 80 10.01 13.63 -5.51
C ALA A 80 9.00 12.58 -6.00
N SER A 81 8.72 11.56 -5.18
CA SER A 81 7.75 10.50 -5.48
C SER A 81 6.31 10.84 -5.06
N MET A 82 6.14 11.89 -4.24
CA MET A 82 4.86 12.28 -3.62
C MET A 82 4.30 13.56 -4.25
N ALA A 83 4.02 13.52 -5.56
CA ALA A 83 3.47 14.66 -6.27
C ALA A 83 2.12 15.11 -5.67
N GLY A 84 2.00 16.39 -5.32
CA GLY A 84 0.80 16.95 -4.68
C GLY A 84 0.77 16.85 -3.15
N TRP A 85 1.78 16.22 -2.55
CA TRP A 85 1.94 16.09 -1.11
C TRP A 85 3.15 16.87 -0.62
N THR A 86 3.06 17.46 0.56
CA THR A 86 4.15 18.19 1.21
C THR A 86 4.71 17.33 2.35
N PRO A 87 6.02 17.08 2.43
CA PRO A 87 6.59 16.33 3.53
C PRO A 87 6.48 17.11 4.84
N ARG A 88 6.07 16.44 5.93
CA ARG A 88 6.03 17.02 7.28
C ARG A 88 7.42 17.11 7.93
N SER A 89 8.33 16.24 7.51
CA SER A 89 9.74 16.29 7.91
C SER A 89 10.63 16.24 6.68
N ALA A 90 11.82 16.86 6.78
CA ALA A 90 12.79 16.89 5.68
C ALA A 90 13.36 15.51 5.35
N ASN A 91 13.35 14.60 6.31
CA ASN A 91 13.88 13.25 6.20
C ASN A 91 12.95 12.26 6.86
N ALA A 92 12.93 11.02 6.31
CA ALA A 92 12.30 9.90 6.97
C ALA A 92 12.97 9.61 8.33
N GLU A 93 12.17 9.33 9.32
CA GLU A 93 12.63 8.89 10.63
C GLU A 93 12.93 7.40 10.58
N ILE A 94 14.11 6.99 11.03
CA ILE A 94 14.53 5.58 11.03
C ILE A 94 15.06 5.24 12.41
N GLU A 95 14.47 4.22 13.00
CA GLU A 95 14.80 3.70 14.31
C GLU A 95 15.29 2.26 14.17
N GLU A 96 16.51 1.97 14.62
CA GLU A 96 16.99 0.60 14.78
C GLU A 96 16.58 0.08 16.16
N ALA A 97 15.99 -1.11 16.19
CA ALA A 97 15.72 -1.76 17.47
C ALA A 97 17.07 -2.26 18.04
N PRO A 98 17.38 -1.93 19.29
CA PRO A 98 18.68 -2.29 19.88
C PRO A 98 18.91 -3.81 19.92
N GLU A 99 17.86 -4.59 20.14
CA GLU A 99 17.85 -6.05 20.01
C GLU A 99 16.41 -6.50 19.71
N PRO A 100 16.19 -7.52 18.86
CA PRO A 100 14.88 -8.13 18.75
C PRO A 100 14.48 -8.64 20.13
N ALA A 101 13.30 -8.26 20.59
CA ALA A 101 12.86 -8.70 21.92
C ALA A 101 12.85 -10.25 21.96
N ALA A 102 13.68 -10.83 22.79
CA ALA A 102 13.89 -12.29 22.89
C ALA A 102 12.62 -13.07 23.28
N ASN A 103 11.56 -12.38 23.72
CA ASN A 103 10.33 -12.95 24.24
C ASN A 103 9.07 -12.29 23.68
N CYS A 104 8.91 -12.30 22.36
CA CYS A 104 7.65 -11.92 21.72
C CYS A 104 6.64 -13.07 21.89
N GLY A 105 5.95 -13.11 23.03
CA GLY A 105 4.89 -14.07 23.30
C GLY A 105 3.69 -13.91 22.35
N PRO A 106 2.70 -14.82 22.43
CA PRO A 106 1.52 -14.78 21.58
C PRO A 106 0.70 -13.48 21.74
N ASP A 107 0.72 -12.89 22.94
CA ASP A 107 0.00 -11.66 23.26
C ASP A 107 0.81 -10.38 23.00
N ALA A 108 2.06 -10.51 22.54
CA ALA A 108 2.88 -9.34 22.22
C ALA A 108 2.39 -8.66 20.93
N ASP A 109 2.58 -7.35 20.88
CA ASP A 109 2.30 -6.56 19.67
C ASP A 109 2.97 -7.17 18.45
N TRP A 110 2.34 -7.03 17.28
CA TRP A 110 2.83 -7.61 16.03
C TRP A 110 4.26 -7.16 15.67
N TYR A 111 4.64 -5.96 16.06
CA TYR A 111 5.98 -5.39 15.81
C TYR A 111 7.03 -5.72 16.87
N CYS A 112 6.71 -6.57 17.85
CA CYS A 112 7.61 -6.91 18.97
C CYS A 112 8.99 -7.40 18.48
N ALA A 113 9.01 -8.29 17.49
CA ALA A 113 10.26 -8.89 16.96
C ALA A 113 10.94 -8.04 15.86
N ARG A 114 10.57 -6.75 15.72
CA ARG A 114 11.20 -5.89 14.73
C ARG A 114 12.68 -5.68 15.02
N ILE A 115 13.46 -5.50 13.96
CA ILE A 115 14.88 -5.14 14.05
C ILE A 115 15.13 -3.68 13.66
N ALA A 116 14.21 -3.07 12.88
CA ALA A 116 14.25 -1.66 12.54
C ALA A 116 12.85 -1.19 12.11
N ARG A 117 12.61 0.11 12.22
CA ARG A 117 11.41 0.79 11.71
C ARG A 117 11.82 2.07 11.00
N GLY A 118 11.10 2.40 9.95
CA GLY A 118 11.23 3.69 9.27
C GLY A 118 9.86 4.30 9.03
N GLU A 119 9.78 5.64 9.11
CA GLU A 119 8.55 6.39 8.95
C GLU A 119 8.77 7.60 8.06
N ALA A 120 7.79 7.91 7.21
CA ALA A 120 7.74 9.13 6.41
C ALA A 120 6.31 9.67 6.38
N ASN A 121 6.18 10.97 6.64
CA ASN A 121 4.88 11.64 6.78
C ASN A 121 4.73 12.76 5.75
N PHE A 122 3.56 12.82 5.14
CA PHE A 122 3.20 13.81 4.13
C PHE A 122 1.81 14.37 4.40
N GLU A 123 1.60 15.61 4.00
CA GLU A 123 0.31 16.29 4.11
C GLU A 123 -0.16 16.83 2.76
N ALA A 124 -1.46 16.77 2.52
CA ALA A 124 -2.17 17.42 1.44
C ALA A 124 -3.33 18.23 2.02
N VAL A 125 -4.12 18.86 1.15
CA VAL A 125 -5.27 19.65 1.63
C VAL A 125 -6.31 18.75 2.29
N GLY A 126 -6.39 18.79 3.62
CA GLY A 126 -7.37 18.04 4.42
C GLY A 126 -7.01 16.57 4.68
N GLU A 127 -5.85 16.11 4.24
CA GLU A 127 -5.41 14.73 4.39
C GLU A 127 -3.95 14.64 4.85
N GLU A 128 -3.64 13.60 5.60
CA GLU A 128 -2.29 13.23 5.99
C GLU A 128 -2.03 11.78 5.57
N ALA A 129 -0.84 11.50 5.01
CA ALA A 129 -0.40 10.17 4.67
C ALA A 129 0.86 9.82 5.46
N GLN A 130 0.79 8.76 6.26
CA GLN A 130 1.90 8.19 6.98
C GLN A 130 2.30 6.86 6.34
N PHE A 131 3.59 6.68 6.14
CA PHE A 131 4.20 5.47 5.61
C PHE A 131 5.09 4.86 6.69
N ASP A 132 4.73 3.67 7.14
CA ASP A 132 5.52 2.88 8.08
C ASP A 132 6.14 1.68 7.39
N LEU A 133 7.42 1.44 7.63
CA LEU A 133 8.15 0.25 7.21
C LEU A 133 8.78 -0.41 8.42
N THR A 134 8.36 -1.61 8.74
CA THR A 134 8.89 -2.40 9.86
C THR A 134 9.64 -3.61 9.31
N ALA A 135 10.91 -3.75 9.67
CA ALA A 135 11.77 -4.84 9.23
C ALA A 135 11.94 -5.90 10.32
N PHE A 136 12.06 -7.14 9.88
CA PHE A 136 12.28 -8.33 10.70
C PHE A 136 13.56 -9.06 10.28
N ALA A 137 14.08 -9.89 11.17
CA ALA A 137 15.33 -10.62 10.96
C ALA A 137 15.25 -11.64 9.81
N ASP A 138 14.06 -12.18 9.59
CA ASP A 138 13.78 -13.16 8.54
C ASP A 138 12.31 -13.13 8.13
N ARG A 139 11.99 -13.89 7.07
CA ARG A 139 10.64 -13.97 6.50
C ARG A 139 9.62 -14.58 7.47
N SER A 140 10.02 -15.53 8.29
CA SER A 140 9.09 -16.18 9.25
C SER A 140 8.61 -15.16 10.28
N ALA A 141 9.52 -14.37 10.84
CA ALA A 141 9.18 -13.31 11.79
C ALA A 141 8.27 -12.26 11.17
N ALA A 142 8.49 -11.88 9.90
CA ALA A 142 7.61 -10.97 9.17
C ALA A 142 6.22 -11.58 8.95
N GLN A 143 6.13 -12.86 8.57
CA GLN A 143 4.86 -13.56 8.38
C GLN A 143 4.05 -13.69 9.68
N ASP A 144 4.72 -13.98 10.80
CA ASP A 144 4.09 -14.00 12.11
C ASP A 144 3.53 -12.63 12.50
N ALA A 145 4.29 -11.57 12.23
CA ALA A 145 3.85 -10.20 12.45
C ALA A 145 2.62 -9.85 11.60
N CYS A 146 2.62 -10.23 10.32
CA CYS A 146 1.47 -10.05 9.41
C CYS A 146 0.23 -10.81 9.91
N HIS A 147 0.40 -12.04 10.35
CA HIS A 147 -0.72 -12.83 10.88
C HIS A 147 -1.31 -12.20 12.15
N LYS A 148 -0.47 -11.75 13.07
CA LYS A 148 -0.90 -11.05 14.29
C LYS A 148 -1.63 -9.75 13.98
N GLU A 149 -1.10 -8.95 13.05
CA GLU A 149 -1.73 -7.70 12.64
C GLU A 149 -3.10 -7.95 12.00
N LYS A 150 -3.21 -8.89 11.08
CA LYS A 150 -4.48 -9.27 10.43
C LYS A 150 -5.51 -9.76 11.44
N THR A 151 -5.08 -10.53 12.45
CA THR A 151 -5.95 -10.97 13.55
C THR A 151 -6.41 -9.80 14.41
N TRP A 152 -5.50 -8.87 14.72
CA TRP A 152 -5.81 -7.69 15.51
C TRP A 152 -6.73 -6.72 14.77
N SER A 153 -6.52 -6.51 13.46
CA SER A 153 -7.32 -5.60 12.64
C SER A 153 -8.70 -6.14 12.28
N ALA A 154 -8.95 -7.44 12.41
CA ALA A 154 -10.24 -8.09 12.09
C ALA A 154 -11.45 -7.54 12.87
N LYS A 155 -11.22 -6.79 13.95
CA LYS A 155 -12.26 -6.08 14.72
C LYS A 155 -12.73 -4.76 14.08
N TYR A 156 -11.99 -4.24 13.10
CA TYR A 156 -12.30 -3.00 12.40
C TYR A 156 -13.11 -3.26 11.14
N THR A 157 -13.72 -2.22 10.61
CA THR A 157 -14.48 -2.31 9.34
C THR A 157 -13.51 -2.44 8.18
N GLU A 158 -13.64 -3.51 7.41
CA GLU A 158 -12.85 -3.70 6.19
C GLU A 158 -13.12 -2.59 5.18
N ALA A 159 -12.07 -2.05 4.58
CA ALA A 159 -12.16 -1.08 3.50
C ALA A 159 -12.07 -1.81 2.16
N GLN A 160 -12.94 -1.42 1.22
CA GLN A 160 -13.00 -2.01 -0.14
C GLN A 160 -11.89 -1.41 -1.02
N ALA A 161 -10.63 -1.72 -0.70
CA ALA A 161 -9.49 -1.38 -1.54
C ALA A 161 -9.08 -2.56 -2.42
N PRO A 162 -8.69 -2.34 -3.68
CA PRO A 162 -8.12 -3.41 -4.50
C PRO A 162 -6.85 -3.97 -3.86
N PRO A 163 -6.52 -5.26 -4.05
CA PRO A 163 -5.26 -5.81 -3.56
C PRO A 163 -4.07 -5.12 -4.24
N VAL A 164 -3.01 -4.86 -3.49
CA VAL A 164 -1.76 -4.30 -4.04
C VAL A 164 -1.00 -5.40 -4.78
N PRO A 165 -0.63 -5.21 -6.06
CA PRO A 165 0.04 -6.24 -6.84
C PRO A 165 1.36 -6.70 -6.22
N GLY A 166 1.57 -8.02 -6.13
CA GLY A 166 2.82 -8.62 -5.70
C GLY A 166 3.05 -8.65 -4.18
N VAL A 167 2.09 -8.22 -3.38
CA VAL A 167 2.17 -8.27 -1.91
C VAL A 167 0.87 -8.82 -1.32
N ASP A 168 0.92 -9.44 -0.14
CA ASP A 168 -0.27 -9.71 0.65
C ASP A 168 -0.72 -8.42 1.31
N SER A 169 -1.95 -7.97 1.03
CA SER A 169 -2.45 -6.68 1.51
C SER A 169 -3.89 -6.76 1.97
N HIS A 170 -4.22 -5.96 2.99
CA HIS A 170 -5.59 -5.74 3.44
C HIS A 170 -5.76 -4.30 3.94
N ALA A 171 -7.00 -3.80 3.89
CA ALA A 171 -7.32 -2.44 4.28
C ALA A 171 -8.51 -2.40 5.23
N TYR A 172 -8.49 -1.46 6.18
CA TYR A 172 -9.56 -1.28 7.16
C TYR A 172 -9.65 0.16 7.64
N TYR A 173 -10.86 0.55 8.05
CA TYR A 173 -11.11 1.85 8.65
C TYR A 173 -10.86 1.80 10.16
N ARG A 174 -10.12 2.77 10.65
CA ARG A 174 -9.86 2.94 12.08
C ARG A 174 -9.86 4.42 12.45
N ASN A 175 -10.82 4.81 13.26
CA ASN A 175 -10.84 6.16 13.80
C ASN A 175 -9.94 6.23 15.04
N ALA A 176 -9.03 7.18 15.03
CA ALA A 176 -8.12 7.42 16.12
C ALA A 176 -8.05 8.92 16.43
N GLY A 177 -8.19 9.30 17.71
CA GLY A 177 -8.04 10.70 18.12
C GLY A 177 -9.08 11.68 17.55
N GLY A 178 -10.19 11.18 16.99
CA GLY A 178 -11.23 12.01 16.40
C GLY A 178 -11.06 12.27 14.90
N LEU A 179 -9.99 11.73 14.29
CA LEU A 179 -9.79 11.71 12.85
C LEU A 179 -10.25 10.38 12.27
N ASP A 180 -10.80 10.42 11.07
CA ASP A 180 -11.05 9.23 10.30
C ASP A 180 -9.73 8.72 9.74
N GLY A 181 -9.48 7.41 9.88
CA GLY A 181 -8.26 6.76 9.41
C GLY A 181 -8.58 5.58 8.49
N LEU A 182 -7.88 5.49 7.39
CA LEU A 182 -7.86 4.35 6.47
C LEU A 182 -6.47 3.74 6.47
N ASN A 183 -6.36 2.52 7.01
CA ASN A 183 -5.11 1.76 7.06
C ASN A 183 -5.07 0.78 5.91
N LEU A 184 -3.93 0.71 5.22
CA LEU A 184 -3.63 -0.33 4.24
C LEU A 184 -2.31 -1.00 4.63
N PHE A 185 -2.40 -2.26 5.00
CA PHE A 185 -1.27 -3.11 5.40
C PHE A 185 -0.78 -3.95 4.23
N MET A 186 0.53 -4.15 4.19
CA MET A 186 1.21 -4.94 3.16
C MET A 186 2.31 -5.79 3.79
N CYS A 187 2.40 -7.04 3.36
CA CYS A 187 3.39 -8.00 3.82
C CYS A 187 4.20 -8.49 2.64
N THR A 188 5.51 -8.29 2.68
CA THR A 188 6.41 -8.74 1.60
C THR A 188 7.83 -9.03 2.11
N GLY A 189 8.36 -10.19 1.73
CA GLY A 189 9.72 -10.58 2.12
C GLY A 189 9.92 -10.59 3.64
N THR A 190 10.82 -9.76 4.12
CA THR A 190 11.17 -9.59 5.54
C THR A 190 10.60 -8.31 6.16
N VAL A 191 9.63 -7.67 5.50
CA VAL A 191 9.06 -6.41 5.97
C VAL A 191 7.54 -6.43 6.03
N VAL A 192 7.02 -5.66 6.96
CA VAL A 192 5.63 -5.23 7.03
C VAL A 192 5.59 -3.73 6.75
N ALA A 193 4.75 -3.33 5.82
CA ALA A 193 4.57 -1.94 5.45
C ALA A 193 3.13 -1.51 5.68
N GLN A 194 2.94 -0.26 6.09
CA GLN A 194 1.63 0.34 6.33
C GLN A 194 1.55 1.69 5.64
N VAL A 195 0.41 1.96 5.01
CA VAL A 195 -0.02 3.30 4.64
C VAL A 195 -1.22 3.65 5.50
N LEU A 196 -1.10 4.69 6.31
CA LEU A 196 -2.20 5.28 7.05
C LEU A 196 -2.56 6.60 6.36
N LEU A 197 -3.79 6.70 5.89
CA LEU A 197 -4.38 7.93 5.40
C LEU A 197 -5.34 8.45 6.46
N GLU A 198 -5.13 9.67 6.92
CA GLU A 198 -5.98 10.35 7.92
C GLU A 198 -6.55 11.64 7.34
N GLY A 199 -7.75 12.02 7.76
CA GLY A 199 -8.40 13.25 7.29
C GLY A 199 -9.55 13.68 8.17
N GLU A 200 -9.99 14.93 7.97
CA GLU A 200 -11.19 15.46 8.60
C GLU A 200 -12.41 15.09 7.74
N GLY A 201 -13.32 14.29 8.33
CA GLY A 201 -14.58 13.91 7.68
C GLY A 201 -14.56 12.51 7.06
N SER A 202 -15.74 12.03 6.71
CA SER A 202 -16.04 10.61 6.43
C SER A 202 -15.64 10.11 5.04
N SER A 203 -14.74 10.76 4.32
CA SER A 203 -14.54 10.48 2.90
C SER A 203 -13.09 10.18 2.50
N LEU A 204 -12.36 9.44 3.34
CA LEU A 204 -11.07 8.90 2.90
C LEU A 204 -11.28 7.94 1.73
N ASP A 205 -10.64 8.23 0.60
CA ASP A 205 -10.80 7.47 -0.62
C ASP A 205 -9.89 6.23 -0.64
N PRO A 206 -10.45 4.99 -0.64
CA PRO A 206 -9.66 3.78 -0.77
C PRO A 206 -8.78 3.73 -2.03
N ALA A 207 -9.15 4.43 -3.11
CA ALA A 207 -8.34 4.48 -4.32
C ALA A 207 -7.07 5.32 -4.12
N THR A 208 -7.14 6.40 -3.33
CA THR A 208 -5.97 7.18 -2.92
C THR A 208 -5.03 6.32 -2.07
N ALA A 209 -5.53 5.67 -1.02
CA ALA A 209 -4.72 4.78 -0.18
C ALA A 209 -4.08 3.64 -0.99
N HIS A 210 -4.84 3.04 -1.93
CA HIS A 210 -4.32 2.00 -2.83
C HIS A 210 -3.18 2.52 -3.73
N SER A 211 -3.32 3.71 -4.30
CA SER A 211 -2.30 4.33 -5.15
C SER A 211 -1.01 4.60 -4.38
N LEU A 212 -1.12 5.12 -3.15
CA LEU A 212 0.00 5.33 -2.25
C LEU A 212 0.68 4.00 -1.85
N ALA A 213 -0.11 2.97 -1.59
CA ALA A 213 0.40 1.64 -1.27
C ALA A 213 1.12 0.99 -2.46
N GLN A 214 0.62 1.14 -3.69
CA GLN A 214 1.31 0.67 -4.90
C GLN A 214 2.67 1.36 -5.09
N LEU A 215 2.71 2.68 -4.91
CA LEU A 215 3.96 3.44 -4.93
C LEU A 215 4.94 2.88 -3.89
N PHE A 216 4.48 2.69 -2.67
CA PHE A 216 5.31 2.19 -1.56
C PHE A 216 5.82 0.77 -1.82
N ALA A 217 4.95 -0.16 -2.22
CA ALA A 217 5.32 -1.54 -2.57
C ALA A 217 6.39 -1.57 -3.68
N SER A 218 6.22 -0.74 -4.73
CA SER A 218 7.20 -0.62 -5.80
C SER A 218 8.58 -0.16 -5.31
N ARG A 219 8.63 0.79 -4.38
CA ARG A 219 9.87 1.27 -3.78
C ARG A 219 10.53 0.21 -2.90
N ILE A 220 9.75 -0.52 -2.08
CA ILE A 220 10.23 -1.63 -1.27
C ILE A 220 10.89 -2.70 -2.17
N HIS A 221 10.20 -3.12 -3.24
CA HIS A 221 10.76 -4.11 -4.17
C HIS A 221 12.04 -3.61 -4.85
N LYS A 222 12.09 -2.34 -5.26
CA LYS A 222 13.28 -1.73 -5.85
C LYS A 222 14.45 -1.69 -4.85
N ALA A 223 14.18 -1.28 -3.60
CA ALA A 223 15.19 -1.25 -2.55
C ALA A 223 15.69 -2.65 -2.19
N ALA A 224 14.82 -3.67 -2.21
CA ALA A 224 15.19 -5.06 -2.00
C ALA A 224 16.07 -5.63 -3.13
N ALA A 225 15.82 -5.22 -4.37
CA ALA A 225 16.56 -5.70 -5.55
C ALA A 225 17.92 -5.00 -5.76
N ALA A 226 18.17 -3.86 -5.15
CA ALA A 226 19.43 -3.11 -5.26
C ALA A 226 20.51 -3.76 -4.37
N GLN A 227 21.16 -4.83 -4.86
CA GLN A 227 22.29 -5.49 -4.21
C GLN A 227 23.63 -5.08 -4.83
#